data_1c7084b6b35ec29231dc3e3732fc5670
#
_entry.id   1c7084b6b35ec29231dc3e3732fc5670
#
_cell.length_a   1.000
_cell.length_b   1.000
_cell.length_c   1.000
_cell.angle_alpha   90.00
_cell.angle_beta   90.00
_cell.angle_gamma   90.00
#
_symmetry.space_group_name_H-M   'P 1'
#
loop_
_entity.id
_entity.type
_entity.pdbx_description
1 polymer ?
#
loop_
_entity_poly.entity_id
_entity_poly.type
_entity_poly.pdbx_seq_one_letter_code
_entity_poly.pdbx_strand_id
1 'polypeptide(L)'
;MDYDWLVIGSGFGGSTSALRLAEKGYSVGVLEAGRRFADEDFAESTWQFSRYLWAPILGLRGILRLTPFKDIFIASGAGVGGGSVVYANTHYRAKPEFFENPQWTGLADWEGELDGPYATAERMLGVNMVPFESPGDLLLQDYAASLGKEDTFTRTPVATFFGTPGETVADPYFDGAGPDRTGCTRCGACMVGCRVGAKNTLLKNYLWFAEKAGAEVMADQMVTDIQPLGASDGSDGYTVRTRRPGIFPGRRREITAKGIVVSAGALGTNRLLANCKHSGSLSNISARLGELVRTNSESVLAVTMPDDSLDLWNSVAISSSIHTDQDTHIEVVTYGQKGDAMRYLFTLLTGPGTRWTRVFS
;
A
#
# COMPACT_ATOMS: atom_id res chain seq x y z
N MET A 1 7.03 10.48 -29.65
CA MET A 1 6.51 9.79 -28.44
C MET A 1 6.35 10.85 -27.38
N ASP A 2 5.32 10.68 -26.53
CA ASP A 2 5.01 11.67 -25.49
C ASP A 2 6.01 11.61 -24.33
N TYR A 3 6.50 10.38 -23.99
CA TYR A 3 7.46 10.12 -22.91
C TYR A 3 8.56 9.14 -23.34
N ASP A 4 9.70 9.19 -22.65
CA ASP A 4 10.68 8.08 -22.69
C ASP A 4 10.13 6.88 -21.94
N TRP A 5 9.53 7.10 -20.76
CA TRP A 5 8.97 6.05 -19.92
C TRP A 5 7.58 6.38 -19.40
N LEU A 6 6.67 5.42 -19.48
CA LEU A 6 5.39 5.45 -18.78
C LEU A 6 5.40 4.43 -17.64
N VAL A 7 5.10 4.90 -16.44
CA VAL A 7 4.95 4.07 -15.23
C VAL A 7 3.46 3.88 -14.94
N ILE A 8 3.00 2.65 -14.92
CA ILE A 8 1.59 2.31 -14.72
C ILE A 8 1.39 1.93 -13.25
N GLY A 9 0.81 2.84 -12.48
CA GLY A 9 0.63 2.76 -11.04
C GLY A 9 1.66 3.57 -10.27
N SER A 10 1.21 4.37 -9.31
CA SER A 10 2.00 5.30 -8.49
C SER A 10 2.32 4.76 -7.09
N GLY A 11 2.14 3.45 -6.86
CA GLY A 11 2.48 2.78 -5.60
C GLY A 11 3.99 2.67 -5.37
N PHE A 12 4.41 1.84 -4.40
CA PHE A 12 5.83 1.72 -3.99
C PHE A 12 6.78 1.45 -5.16
N GLY A 13 6.51 0.44 -5.99
CA GLY A 13 7.37 0.13 -7.13
C GLY A 13 7.36 1.22 -8.20
N GLY A 14 6.17 1.78 -8.51
CA GLY A 14 6.03 2.80 -9.54
C GLY A 14 6.67 4.12 -9.16
N SER A 15 6.48 4.58 -7.93
CA SER A 15 7.07 5.84 -7.44
C SER A 15 8.60 5.79 -7.39
N THR A 16 9.16 4.66 -6.94
CA THR A 16 10.60 4.43 -6.94
C THR A 16 11.16 4.42 -8.36
N SER A 17 10.52 3.70 -9.28
CA SER A 17 10.92 3.66 -10.69
C SER A 17 10.84 5.04 -11.34
N ALA A 18 9.75 5.79 -11.08
CA ALA A 18 9.57 7.12 -11.63
C ALA A 18 10.69 8.08 -11.19
N LEU A 19 11.02 8.07 -9.88
CA LEU A 19 12.11 8.88 -9.36
C LEU A 19 13.45 8.51 -10.01
N ARG A 20 13.81 7.21 -10.02
CA ARG A 20 15.10 6.76 -10.55
C ARG A 20 15.27 7.01 -12.05
N LEU A 21 14.16 6.97 -12.82
CA LEU A 21 14.18 7.31 -14.23
C LEU A 21 14.30 8.84 -14.44
N ALA A 22 13.54 9.64 -13.68
CA ALA A 22 13.60 11.11 -13.77
C ALA A 22 14.99 11.65 -13.38
N GLU A 23 15.61 11.11 -12.32
CA GLU A 23 17.00 11.45 -11.91
C GLU A 23 18.04 11.19 -13.01
N LYS A 24 17.77 10.24 -13.91
CA LYS A 24 18.61 9.95 -15.08
C LYS A 24 18.33 10.85 -16.29
N GLY A 25 17.41 11.79 -16.15
CA GLY A 25 17.06 12.76 -17.20
C GLY A 25 16.04 12.26 -18.23
N TYR A 26 15.39 11.11 -18.00
CA TYR A 26 14.30 10.65 -18.87
C TYR A 26 13.02 11.46 -18.64
N SER A 27 12.25 11.70 -19.71
CA SER A 27 10.88 12.18 -19.59
C SER A 27 9.98 11.04 -19.10
N VAL A 28 9.32 11.25 -17.94
CA VAL A 28 8.57 10.19 -17.23
C VAL A 28 7.12 10.62 -17.01
N GLY A 29 6.17 9.82 -17.48
CA GLY A 29 4.75 9.92 -17.13
C GLY A 29 4.36 8.80 -16.15
N VAL A 30 3.61 9.14 -15.09
CA VAL A 30 3.06 8.16 -14.13
C VAL A 30 1.54 8.15 -14.23
N LEU A 31 0.95 7.01 -14.52
CA LEU A 31 -0.50 6.83 -14.71
C LEU A 31 -1.11 6.18 -13.47
N GLU A 32 -2.00 6.88 -12.77
CA GLU A 32 -2.67 6.37 -11.58
C GLU A 32 -4.20 6.31 -11.79
N ALA A 33 -4.78 5.16 -11.46
CA ALA A 33 -6.23 4.96 -11.60
C ALA A 33 -7.04 5.77 -10.60
N GLY A 34 -6.51 5.98 -9.39
CA GLY A 34 -7.16 6.73 -8.33
C GLY A 34 -6.93 8.24 -8.41
N ARG A 35 -7.51 8.95 -7.46
CA ARG A 35 -7.37 10.40 -7.31
C ARG A 35 -6.06 10.76 -6.60
N ARG A 36 -5.65 12.03 -6.75
CA ARG A 36 -4.70 12.65 -5.82
C ARG A 36 -5.49 13.20 -4.62
N PHE A 37 -4.95 12.98 -3.43
CA PHE A 37 -5.53 13.45 -2.17
C PHE A 37 -4.57 14.42 -1.48
N ALA A 38 -5.07 15.55 -1.02
CA ALA A 38 -4.43 16.34 0.02
C ALA A 38 -4.74 15.70 1.39
N ASP A 39 -4.00 16.07 2.44
CA ASP A 39 -4.19 15.44 3.75
C ASP A 39 -5.63 15.64 4.29
N GLU A 40 -6.23 16.78 4.06
CA GLU A 40 -7.61 17.11 4.44
C GLU A 40 -8.70 16.39 3.62
N ASP A 41 -8.36 15.83 2.47
CA ASP A 41 -9.30 15.09 1.63
C ASP A 41 -9.60 13.68 2.15
N PHE A 42 -8.71 13.12 2.97
CA PHE A 42 -8.91 11.78 3.53
C PHE A 42 -10.17 11.73 4.39
N ALA A 43 -10.72 10.54 4.54
CA ALA A 43 -11.87 10.30 5.38
C ALA A 43 -11.55 10.58 6.87
N GLU A 44 -12.52 11.11 7.63
CA GLU A 44 -12.38 11.31 9.08
C GLU A 44 -12.60 10.01 9.86
N SER A 45 -13.32 9.07 9.24
CA SER A 45 -13.64 7.78 9.84
C SER A 45 -13.98 6.76 8.74
N THR A 46 -14.01 5.49 9.12
CA THR A 46 -14.40 4.39 8.22
C THR A 46 -15.86 4.48 7.76
N TRP A 47 -16.71 5.29 8.42
CA TRP A 47 -18.12 5.53 8.03
C TRP A 47 -18.29 6.47 6.83
N GLN A 48 -17.27 7.24 6.48
CA GLN A 48 -17.31 8.10 5.31
C GLN A 48 -17.02 7.31 4.03
N PHE A 49 -17.87 6.36 3.67
CA PHE A 49 -17.68 5.41 2.57
C PHE A 49 -17.30 6.07 1.25
N SER A 50 -17.88 7.23 0.93
CA SER A 50 -17.59 7.96 -0.32
C SER A 50 -16.15 8.48 -0.41
N ARG A 51 -15.53 8.79 0.73
CA ARG A 51 -14.12 9.23 0.82
C ARG A 51 -13.17 8.07 1.12
N TYR A 52 -13.68 6.99 1.72
CA TYR A 52 -12.85 5.87 2.14
C TYR A 52 -12.80 4.75 1.09
N LEU A 53 -13.96 4.32 0.55
CA LEU A 53 -14.02 3.19 -0.37
C LEU A 53 -13.79 3.61 -1.83
N TRP A 54 -13.10 2.73 -2.58
CA TRP A 54 -12.88 2.90 -4.01
C TRP A 54 -13.66 1.85 -4.81
N ALA A 55 -14.80 2.23 -5.31
CA ALA A 55 -15.66 1.46 -6.22
C ALA A 55 -16.25 2.43 -7.27
N PRO A 56 -15.47 2.84 -8.28
CA PRO A 56 -15.86 3.93 -9.19
C PRO A 56 -17.13 3.65 -10.00
N ILE A 57 -17.48 2.39 -10.23
CA ILE A 57 -18.75 2.02 -10.86
C ILE A 57 -19.98 2.38 -9.98
N LEU A 58 -19.77 2.56 -8.67
CA LEU A 58 -20.78 3.00 -7.71
C LEU A 58 -20.60 4.49 -7.34
N GLY A 59 -19.71 5.21 -8.03
CA GLY A 59 -19.38 6.61 -7.72
C GLY A 59 -18.44 6.80 -6.52
N LEU A 60 -18.00 5.72 -5.86
CA LEU A 60 -17.11 5.77 -4.72
C LEU A 60 -15.66 5.91 -5.18
N ARG A 61 -14.98 6.97 -4.77
CA ARG A 61 -13.64 7.31 -5.25
C ARG A 61 -12.67 7.63 -4.10
N GLY A 62 -12.79 6.87 -3.01
CA GLY A 62 -11.88 6.91 -1.89
C GLY A 62 -10.57 6.17 -2.12
N ILE A 63 -9.92 5.77 -1.05
CA ILE A 63 -8.56 5.21 -1.09
C ILE A 63 -8.49 3.69 -0.96
N LEU A 64 -9.53 3.04 -0.42
CA LEU A 64 -9.54 1.60 -0.14
C LEU A 64 -10.34 0.83 -1.19
N ARG A 65 -9.67 -0.01 -1.94
CA ARG A 65 -10.28 -0.97 -2.85
C ARG A 65 -10.41 -2.32 -2.15
N LEU A 66 -11.62 -2.85 -2.17
CA LEU A 66 -11.95 -4.16 -1.63
C LEU A 66 -12.26 -5.12 -2.78
N THR A 67 -11.56 -6.24 -2.86
CA THR A 67 -11.74 -7.23 -3.92
C THR A 67 -12.03 -8.60 -3.31
N PRO A 68 -13.30 -9.05 -3.33
CA PRO A 68 -13.66 -10.36 -2.83
C PRO A 68 -13.27 -11.47 -3.83
N PHE A 69 -12.77 -12.57 -3.31
CA PHE A 69 -12.59 -13.85 -3.99
C PHE A 69 -13.37 -14.92 -3.24
N LYS A 70 -13.28 -16.15 -3.72
CA LYS A 70 -14.03 -17.27 -3.12
C LYS A 70 -13.71 -17.47 -1.64
N ASP A 71 -12.44 -17.45 -1.29
CA ASP A 71 -11.94 -17.83 0.05
C ASP A 71 -11.07 -16.73 0.71
N ILE A 72 -10.81 -15.64 0.01
CA ILE A 72 -10.00 -14.52 0.50
C ILE A 72 -10.62 -13.18 0.11
N PHE A 73 -10.25 -12.17 0.86
CA PHE A 73 -10.65 -10.79 0.63
C PHE A 73 -9.38 -9.93 0.54
N ILE A 74 -9.18 -9.21 -0.58
CA ILE A 74 -7.99 -8.41 -0.76
C ILE A 74 -8.34 -6.93 -0.62
N ALA A 75 -7.72 -6.29 0.38
CA ALA A 75 -7.71 -4.85 0.56
C ALA A 75 -6.48 -4.26 -0.14
N SER A 76 -6.66 -3.23 -0.96
CA SER A 76 -5.57 -2.56 -1.68
C SER A 76 -5.80 -1.07 -1.80
N GLY A 77 -4.70 -0.30 -1.95
CA GLY A 77 -4.77 1.15 -2.14
C GLY A 77 -5.23 1.56 -3.54
N ALA A 78 -5.94 2.66 -3.61
CA ALA A 78 -6.30 3.36 -4.84
C ALA A 78 -6.13 4.87 -4.64
N GLY A 79 -5.31 5.50 -5.44
CA GLY A 79 -4.95 6.92 -5.33
C GLY A 79 -3.48 7.14 -5.62
N VAL A 80 -3.11 8.37 -5.89
CA VAL A 80 -1.69 8.73 -6.05
C VAL A 80 -0.94 8.36 -4.76
N GLY A 81 0.10 7.55 -4.90
CA GLY A 81 0.80 6.92 -3.78
C GLY A 81 0.39 5.46 -3.51
N GLY A 82 -0.64 4.94 -4.19
CA GLY A 82 -1.04 3.53 -4.14
C GLY A 82 -1.26 3.00 -2.73
N GLY A 83 -0.62 1.89 -2.37
CA GLY A 83 -0.72 1.28 -1.04
C GLY A 83 -0.31 2.19 0.11
N SER A 84 0.57 3.17 -0.12
CA SER A 84 1.06 4.06 0.94
C SER A 84 -0.04 4.92 1.58
N VAL A 85 -1.16 5.14 0.90
CA VAL A 85 -2.26 5.93 1.47
C VAL A 85 -3.16 5.12 2.41
N VAL A 86 -3.15 3.77 2.33
CA VAL A 86 -4.02 2.88 3.12
C VAL A 86 -3.31 1.95 4.08
N TYR A 87 -1.99 1.68 3.91
CA TYR A 87 -1.25 0.75 4.78
C TYR A 87 -1.10 1.29 6.21
N ALA A 88 -0.73 0.41 7.12
CA ALA A 88 -0.56 0.74 8.54
C ALA A 88 0.78 1.44 8.88
N ASN A 89 1.52 1.88 7.88
CA ASN A 89 2.84 2.55 7.96
C ASN A 89 3.99 1.61 8.37
N THR A 90 3.75 0.34 8.58
CA THR A 90 4.75 -0.61 9.03
C THR A 90 5.86 -0.80 8.00
N HIS A 91 7.07 -1.00 8.50
CA HIS A 91 8.25 -1.21 7.67
C HIS A 91 9.17 -2.24 8.32
N TYR A 92 8.82 -3.52 8.20
CA TYR A 92 9.66 -4.62 8.66
C TYR A 92 10.65 -5.04 7.59
N ARG A 93 11.86 -5.42 8.02
CA ARG A 93 12.79 -6.16 7.18
C ARG A 93 12.41 -7.64 7.20
N ALA A 94 12.60 -8.33 6.08
CA ALA A 94 12.42 -9.77 6.04
C ALA A 94 13.42 -10.44 6.99
N LYS A 95 12.99 -11.52 7.64
CA LYS A 95 13.85 -12.33 8.50
C LYS A 95 14.85 -13.15 7.64
N PRO A 96 15.99 -13.58 8.20
CA PRO A 96 16.99 -14.40 7.48
C PRO A 96 16.37 -15.61 6.80
N GLU A 97 15.44 -16.31 7.46
CA GLU A 97 14.78 -17.51 6.94
C GLU A 97 13.99 -17.25 5.63
N PHE A 98 13.55 -16.02 5.43
CA PHE A 98 12.91 -15.63 4.17
C PHE A 98 13.89 -15.73 3.00
N PHE A 99 15.15 -15.31 3.20
CA PHE A 99 16.18 -15.34 2.14
C PHE A 99 16.66 -16.74 1.84
N GLU A 100 16.53 -17.66 2.78
CA GLU A 100 16.90 -19.08 2.65
C GLU A 100 15.83 -19.92 1.94
N ASN A 101 14.69 -19.35 1.56
CA ASN A 101 13.61 -20.10 0.94
C ASN A 101 14.06 -20.78 -0.37
N PRO A 102 13.81 -22.11 -0.55
CA PRO A 102 14.25 -22.85 -1.74
C PRO A 102 13.77 -22.31 -3.09
N GLN A 103 12.73 -21.46 -3.11
CA GLN A 103 12.20 -20.89 -4.35
C GLN A 103 13.14 -19.83 -4.96
N TRP A 104 14.02 -19.21 -4.17
CA TRP A 104 14.91 -18.14 -4.65
C TRP A 104 16.32 -18.14 -4.07
N THR A 105 16.61 -18.94 -3.04
CA THR A 105 17.92 -18.93 -2.36
C THR A 105 19.11 -19.22 -3.30
N GLY A 106 18.94 -19.98 -4.34
CA GLY A 106 20.02 -20.29 -5.29
C GLY A 106 20.20 -19.25 -6.42
N LEU A 107 19.41 -18.18 -6.45
CA LEU A 107 19.44 -17.21 -7.55
C LEU A 107 20.40 -16.05 -7.30
N ALA A 108 20.52 -15.59 -6.06
CA ALA A 108 21.41 -14.50 -5.64
C ALA A 108 21.58 -14.49 -4.12
N ASP A 109 22.57 -13.76 -3.61
CA ASP A 109 22.66 -13.38 -2.20
C ASP A 109 21.66 -12.26 -1.88
N TRP A 110 20.39 -12.63 -1.72
CA TRP A 110 19.31 -11.66 -1.53
C TRP A 110 19.44 -10.84 -0.26
N GLU A 111 19.97 -11.41 0.82
CA GLU A 111 20.16 -10.67 2.08
C GLU A 111 21.19 -9.55 1.89
N GLY A 112 22.34 -9.88 1.32
CA GLY A 112 23.39 -8.89 1.02
C GLY A 112 22.95 -7.84 -0.01
N GLU A 113 22.28 -8.27 -1.09
CA GLU A 113 21.83 -7.35 -2.16
C GLU A 113 20.69 -6.41 -1.71
N LEU A 114 19.83 -6.83 -0.78
CA LEU A 114 18.69 -6.04 -0.33
C LEU A 114 18.98 -5.15 0.88
N ASP A 115 20.11 -5.30 1.58
CA ASP A 115 20.44 -4.45 2.75
C ASP A 115 20.51 -2.96 2.38
N GLY A 116 21.24 -2.60 1.34
CA GLY A 116 21.31 -1.22 0.82
C GLY A 116 19.96 -0.66 0.37
N PRO A 117 19.16 -1.38 -0.43
CA PRO A 117 17.79 -1.03 -0.74
C PRO A 117 16.88 -0.84 0.48
N TYR A 118 16.96 -1.71 1.51
CA TYR A 118 16.22 -1.53 2.77
C TYR A 118 16.60 -0.23 3.47
N ALA A 119 17.89 0.03 3.66
CA ALA A 119 18.37 1.27 4.28
C ALA A 119 17.93 2.52 3.49
N THR A 120 17.91 2.44 2.17
CA THR A 120 17.40 3.51 1.31
C THR A 120 15.90 3.73 1.50
N ALA A 121 15.11 2.66 1.54
CA ALA A 121 13.67 2.74 1.74
C ALA A 121 13.32 3.29 3.14
N GLU A 122 14.01 2.85 4.19
CA GLU A 122 13.85 3.35 5.56
C GLU A 122 14.09 4.87 5.64
N ARG A 123 15.17 5.33 5.04
CA ARG A 123 15.49 6.76 4.96
C ARG A 123 14.44 7.54 4.17
N MET A 124 14.07 7.06 2.98
CA MET A 124 13.10 7.74 2.11
C MET A 124 11.70 7.78 2.72
N LEU A 125 11.31 6.75 3.43
CA LEU A 125 10.02 6.68 4.12
C LEU A 125 10.06 7.33 5.50
N GLY A 126 11.23 7.77 5.99
CA GLY A 126 11.38 8.37 7.31
C GLY A 126 10.88 7.44 8.40
N VAL A 127 11.39 6.20 8.39
CA VAL A 127 10.97 5.16 9.34
C VAL A 127 11.47 5.46 10.74
N ASN A 128 10.58 5.38 11.72
CA ASN A 128 10.87 5.55 13.15
C ASN A 128 10.24 4.42 13.95
N MET A 129 10.88 4.03 15.04
CA MET A 129 10.23 3.15 16.02
C MET A 129 9.10 3.91 16.72
N VAL A 130 7.99 3.25 16.99
CA VAL A 130 6.90 3.84 17.78
C VAL A 130 7.44 4.22 19.17
N PRO A 131 7.38 5.52 19.58
CA PRO A 131 8.09 6.00 20.78
C PRO A 131 7.24 5.93 22.05
N PHE A 132 6.08 5.28 22.04
CA PHE A 132 5.16 5.18 23.16
C PHE A 132 4.57 3.78 23.26
N GLU A 133 3.85 3.51 24.34
CA GLU A 133 3.00 2.35 24.52
C GLU A 133 1.54 2.79 24.55
N SER A 134 0.69 2.05 23.87
CA SER A 134 -0.77 2.22 23.88
C SER A 134 -1.43 1.19 24.81
N PRO A 135 -2.68 1.38 25.24
CA PRO A 135 -3.40 0.36 25.98
C PRO A 135 -3.47 -0.99 25.25
N GLY A 136 -3.52 -0.99 23.91
CA GLY A 136 -3.47 -2.22 23.11
C GLY A 136 -2.13 -2.95 23.22
N ASP A 137 -1.02 -2.19 23.29
CA ASP A 137 0.32 -2.77 23.45
C ASP A 137 0.48 -3.48 24.79
N LEU A 138 -0.08 -2.89 25.87
CA LEU A 138 -0.08 -3.52 27.20
C LEU A 138 -0.85 -4.84 27.19
N LEU A 139 -2.01 -4.88 26.54
CA LEU A 139 -2.78 -6.13 26.38
C LEU A 139 -1.99 -7.19 25.59
N LEU A 140 -1.25 -6.77 24.56
CA LEU A 140 -0.41 -7.70 23.79
C LEU A 140 0.78 -8.21 24.61
N GLN A 141 1.38 -7.37 25.46
CA GLN A 141 2.43 -7.79 26.40
C GLN A 141 1.91 -8.82 27.39
N ASP A 142 0.74 -8.59 27.99
CA ASP A 142 0.11 -9.54 28.91
C ASP A 142 -0.20 -10.87 28.21
N TYR A 143 -0.65 -10.80 26.95
CA TYR A 143 -0.88 -11.99 26.15
C TYR A 143 0.42 -12.74 25.84
N ALA A 144 1.49 -12.02 25.45
CA ALA A 144 2.80 -12.61 25.23
C ALA A 144 3.32 -13.32 26.49
N ALA A 145 3.20 -12.68 27.66
CA ALA A 145 3.59 -13.26 28.94
C ALA A 145 2.80 -14.55 29.27
N SER A 146 1.49 -14.56 28.94
CA SER A 146 0.66 -15.76 29.13
C SER A 146 1.11 -16.97 28.29
N LEU A 147 1.84 -16.69 27.21
CA LEU A 147 2.41 -17.69 26.29
C LEU A 147 3.89 -18.00 26.59
N GLY A 148 4.53 -17.31 27.56
CA GLY A 148 5.98 -17.36 27.77
C GLY A 148 6.79 -16.84 26.58
N LYS A 149 6.30 -15.78 25.93
CA LYS A 149 6.86 -15.14 24.73
C LYS A 149 7.07 -13.64 24.89
N GLU A 150 7.19 -13.15 26.13
CA GLU A 150 7.40 -11.75 26.46
C GLU A 150 8.67 -11.15 25.83
N ASP A 151 9.69 -11.96 25.62
CA ASP A 151 10.94 -11.60 24.96
C ASP A 151 10.79 -11.31 23.47
N THR A 152 9.68 -11.73 22.87
CA THR A 152 9.38 -11.48 21.45
C THR A 152 8.62 -10.18 21.22
N PHE A 153 8.17 -9.50 22.27
CA PHE A 153 7.47 -8.22 22.13
C PHE A 153 8.40 -7.14 21.58
N THR A 154 7.94 -6.49 20.51
CA THR A 154 8.67 -5.39 19.89
C THR A 154 7.74 -4.26 19.50
N ARG A 155 8.24 -3.01 19.60
CA ARG A 155 7.57 -1.86 18.98
C ARG A 155 7.76 -1.88 17.48
N THR A 156 6.76 -1.40 16.76
CA THR A 156 6.75 -1.43 15.29
C THR A 156 7.57 -0.30 14.69
N PRO A 157 8.44 -0.57 13.70
CA PRO A 157 9.02 0.46 12.85
C PRO A 157 7.95 0.98 11.89
N VAL A 158 7.71 2.30 11.88
CA VAL A 158 6.63 2.92 11.10
C VAL A 158 7.10 4.16 10.36
N ALA A 159 6.57 4.37 9.15
CA ALA A 159 6.80 5.55 8.32
C ALA A 159 5.93 6.72 8.80
N THR A 160 6.22 7.25 9.99
CA THR A 160 5.44 8.29 10.66
C THR A 160 6.34 9.31 11.34
N PHE A 161 6.03 10.59 11.21
CA PHE A 161 6.70 11.67 11.93
C PHE A 161 6.08 11.87 13.32
N PHE A 162 6.89 11.70 14.37
CA PHE A 162 6.48 11.80 15.78
C PHE A 162 6.83 13.13 16.45
N GLY A 163 7.03 14.21 15.72
CA GLY A 163 7.29 15.53 16.28
C GLY A 163 6.23 15.97 17.31
N THR A 164 6.25 17.22 17.73
CA THR A 164 5.19 17.74 18.63
C THR A 164 3.81 17.50 18.03
N PRO A 165 2.88 16.85 18.75
CA PRO A 165 1.57 16.49 18.21
C PRO A 165 0.81 17.69 17.63
N GLY A 166 0.41 17.61 16.36
CA GLY A 166 -0.33 18.65 15.66
C GLY A 166 0.48 19.87 15.22
N GLU A 167 1.78 19.95 15.55
CA GLU A 167 2.66 21.04 15.12
C GLU A 167 3.28 20.71 13.77
N THR A 168 3.20 21.65 12.83
CA THR A 168 3.81 21.52 11.51
C THR A 168 5.22 22.14 11.53
N VAL A 169 6.18 21.37 11.04
CA VAL A 169 7.58 21.79 10.87
C VAL A 169 8.00 21.66 9.42
N ALA A 170 8.97 22.46 9.01
CA ALA A 170 9.65 22.30 7.74
C ALA A 170 10.28 20.90 7.65
N ASP A 171 10.44 20.40 6.42
CA ASP A 171 10.94 19.05 6.14
C ASP A 171 11.98 18.52 7.16
N PRO A 172 11.64 17.47 7.94
CA PRO A 172 12.55 16.91 8.94
C PRO A 172 13.42 15.76 8.41
N TYR A 173 13.36 15.42 7.12
CA TYR A 173 13.96 14.19 6.58
C TYR A 173 14.98 14.41 5.44
N PHE A 174 14.88 15.53 4.71
CA PHE A 174 15.62 15.73 3.46
C PHE A 174 16.31 17.09 3.39
N ASP A 175 16.81 17.58 4.53
CA ASP A 175 17.55 18.85 4.65
C ASP A 175 16.79 20.06 4.07
N GLY A 176 15.47 20.08 4.23
CA GLY A 176 14.58 21.13 3.73
C GLY A 176 14.18 20.97 2.26
N ALA A 177 14.60 19.92 1.55
CA ALA A 177 14.21 19.68 0.16
C ALA A 177 12.85 18.98 0.03
N GLY A 178 12.37 18.34 1.08
CA GLY A 178 11.08 17.66 1.15
C GLY A 178 9.93 18.59 1.51
N PRO A 179 8.69 18.09 1.58
CA PRO A 179 7.55 18.85 2.09
C PRO A 179 7.49 18.83 3.62
N ASP A 180 6.76 19.79 4.18
CA ASP A 180 6.51 19.89 5.61
C ASP A 180 5.88 18.62 6.20
N ARG A 181 6.04 18.45 7.52
CA ARG A 181 5.40 17.35 8.29
C ARG A 181 4.71 17.89 9.53
N THR A 182 3.60 17.28 9.88
CA THR A 182 2.89 17.59 11.14
C THR A 182 3.07 16.42 12.10
N GLY A 183 3.38 16.71 13.35
CA GLY A 183 3.59 15.69 14.38
C GLY A 183 2.36 14.82 14.61
N CYS A 184 2.56 13.51 14.78
CA CYS A 184 1.50 12.53 14.95
C CYS A 184 0.67 12.80 16.22
N THR A 185 -0.66 12.87 16.09
CA THR A 185 -1.61 13.08 17.19
C THR A 185 -2.11 11.77 17.80
N ARG A 186 -1.60 10.63 17.40
CA ARG A 186 -1.99 9.29 17.87
C ARG A 186 -3.48 8.97 17.67
N CYS A 187 -4.07 9.47 16.60
CA CYS A 187 -5.51 9.29 16.32
C CYS A 187 -5.87 7.87 15.84
N GLY A 188 -4.91 6.97 15.63
CA GLY A 188 -5.11 5.59 15.16
C GLY A 188 -5.62 5.42 13.73
N ALA A 189 -5.92 6.50 13.00
CA ALA A 189 -6.60 6.46 11.71
C ALA A 189 -5.66 6.31 10.50
N CYS A 190 -4.45 5.76 10.68
CA CYS A 190 -3.45 5.68 9.60
C CYS A 190 -3.96 4.94 8.35
N MET A 191 -4.76 3.88 8.53
CA MET A 191 -5.33 3.11 7.40
C MET A 191 -6.57 3.76 6.77
N VAL A 192 -7.09 4.82 7.37
CA VAL A 192 -8.20 5.62 6.82
C VAL A 192 -7.68 6.80 5.97
N GLY A 193 -6.36 7.01 6.00
CA GLY A 193 -5.66 8.15 5.46
C GLY A 193 -5.29 9.13 6.57
N CYS A 194 -4.15 9.77 6.47
CA CYS A 194 -3.64 10.65 7.53
C CYS A 194 -4.02 12.10 7.28
N ARG A 195 -5.11 12.56 7.87
CA ARG A 195 -5.53 13.97 7.80
C ARG A 195 -4.61 14.95 8.53
N VAL A 196 -3.80 14.44 9.45
CA VAL A 196 -2.83 15.24 10.23
C VAL A 196 -1.60 15.58 9.41
N GLY A 197 -1.23 14.74 8.45
CA GLY A 197 -0.01 14.93 7.67
C GLY A 197 1.25 14.29 8.26
N ALA A 198 1.12 13.48 9.32
CA ALA A 198 2.24 12.80 9.97
C ALA A 198 2.75 11.56 9.22
N LYS A 199 1.87 10.90 8.46
CA LYS A 199 2.19 9.71 7.69
C LYS A 199 3.05 10.02 6.47
N ASN A 200 4.19 9.35 6.34
CA ASN A 200 5.09 9.49 5.21
C ASN A 200 4.59 8.67 4.00
N THR A 201 3.50 9.13 3.37
CA THR A 201 3.04 8.58 2.10
C THR A 201 4.03 8.86 0.98
N LEU A 202 3.94 8.14 -0.12
CA LEU A 202 4.83 8.33 -1.28
C LEU A 202 4.72 9.73 -1.92
N LEU A 203 3.63 10.44 -1.68
CA LEU A 203 3.45 11.86 -2.04
C LEU A 203 4.42 12.80 -1.31
N LYS A 204 4.98 12.36 -0.19
CA LYS A 204 5.87 13.16 0.66
C LYS A 204 7.35 12.80 0.53
N ASN A 205 7.67 11.88 -0.37
CA ASN A 205 9.03 11.40 -0.62
C ASN A 205 9.24 11.04 -2.11
N TYR A 206 9.15 9.77 -2.51
CA TYR A 206 9.47 9.34 -3.87
C TYR A 206 8.74 10.13 -4.97
N LEU A 207 7.43 10.33 -4.86
CA LEU A 207 6.68 11.09 -5.86
C LEU A 207 7.00 12.58 -5.80
N TRP A 208 7.20 13.13 -4.59
CA TRP A 208 7.61 14.51 -4.42
C TRP A 208 8.90 14.82 -5.21
N PHE A 209 9.91 13.98 -5.02
CA PHE A 209 11.19 14.17 -5.70
C PHE A 209 11.11 13.81 -7.18
N ALA A 210 10.30 12.82 -7.57
CA ALA A 210 10.08 12.51 -8.99
C ALA A 210 9.46 13.70 -9.73
N GLU A 211 8.43 14.35 -9.15
CA GLU A 211 7.81 15.55 -9.73
C GLU A 211 8.79 16.74 -9.77
N LYS A 212 9.60 16.93 -8.73
CA LYS A 212 10.69 17.94 -8.74
C LYS A 212 11.74 17.66 -9.81
N ALA A 213 11.99 16.40 -10.12
CA ALA A 213 12.89 15.99 -11.20
C ALA A 213 12.22 15.98 -12.60
N GLY A 214 10.97 16.46 -12.71
CA GLY A 214 10.27 16.65 -13.98
C GLY A 214 9.33 15.49 -14.37
N ALA A 215 9.09 14.48 -13.52
CA ALA A 215 8.08 13.47 -13.80
C ALA A 215 6.67 14.05 -13.70
N GLU A 216 5.76 13.64 -14.60
CA GLU A 216 4.36 14.05 -14.59
C GLU A 216 3.47 12.95 -13.98
N VAL A 217 2.82 13.22 -12.86
CA VAL A 217 1.91 12.26 -12.20
C VAL A 217 0.46 12.57 -12.57
N MET A 218 -0.12 11.71 -13.39
CA MET A 218 -1.47 11.82 -13.95
C MET A 218 -2.45 10.94 -13.15
N ALA A 219 -3.21 11.55 -12.26
CA ALA A 219 -4.31 10.91 -11.56
C ALA A 219 -5.52 10.67 -12.47
N ASP A 220 -6.43 9.77 -12.05
CA ASP A 220 -7.66 9.43 -12.79
C ASP A 220 -7.40 8.85 -14.19
N GLN A 221 -6.26 8.18 -14.38
CA GLN A 221 -5.87 7.53 -15.63
C GLN A 221 -5.77 6.00 -15.40
N MET A 222 -6.89 5.30 -15.51
CA MET A 222 -6.88 3.84 -15.44
C MET A 222 -6.44 3.26 -16.78
N VAL A 223 -5.29 2.62 -16.80
CA VAL A 223 -4.79 1.91 -18.01
C VAL A 223 -5.68 0.71 -18.29
N THR A 224 -6.07 0.58 -19.55
CA THR A 224 -6.96 -0.49 -20.02
C THR A 224 -6.30 -1.40 -21.04
N ASP A 225 -5.27 -0.92 -21.73
CA ASP A 225 -4.55 -1.69 -22.74
C ASP A 225 -3.13 -1.13 -22.94
N ILE A 226 -2.22 -2.00 -23.37
CA ILE A 226 -0.85 -1.71 -23.77
C ILE A 226 -0.62 -2.42 -25.09
N GLN A 227 -0.16 -1.69 -26.08
CA GLN A 227 0.10 -2.24 -27.42
C GLN A 227 1.47 -1.78 -27.93
N PRO A 228 2.33 -2.68 -28.42
CA PRO A 228 3.57 -2.30 -29.10
C PRO A 228 3.27 -1.45 -30.33
N LEU A 229 4.14 -0.50 -30.62
CA LEU A 229 4.17 0.24 -31.88
C LEU A 229 5.02 -0.55 -32.88
N GLY A 230 4.60 -0.61 -34.14
CA GLY A 230 5.39 -1.26 -35.19
C GLY A 230 5.67 -2.75 -34.90
N ALA A 231 6.88 -3.05 -34.46
CA ALA A 231 7.31 -4.41 -34.16
C ALA A 231 6.66 -4.98 -32.87
N SER A 232 6.27 -6.25 -32.88
CA SER A 232 5.59 -6.92 -31.76
C SER A 232 6.47 -7.16 -30.54
N ASP A 233 7.79 -6.96 -30.65
CA ASP A 233 8.74 -7.06 -29.54
C ASP A 233 8.84 -5.76 -28.71
N GLY A 234 8.18 -4.68 -29.14
CA GLY A 234 8.18 -3.39 -28.46
C GLY A 234 9.41 -2.52 -28.70
N SER A 235 10.30 -2.90 -29.64
CA SER A 235 11.50 -2.12 -29.98
C SER A 235 11.18 -0.71 -30.47
N ASP A 236 10.03 -0.51 -31.11
CA ASP A 236 9.55 0.79 -31.58
C ASP A 236 8.77 1.58 -30.52
N GLY A 237 8.65 1.04 -29.29
CA GLY A 237 7.88 1.61 -28.19
C GLY A 237 6.45 1.11 -28.11
N TYR A 238 5.62 1.84 -27.35
CA TYR A 238 4.28 1.38 -26.96
C TYR A 238 3.24 2.51 -27.05
N THR A 239 2.00 2.13 -27.34
CA THR A 239 0.79 2.93 -27.09
C THR A 239 0.08 2.38 -25.85
N VAL A 240 -0.23 3.26 -24.91
CA VAL A 240 -0.98 2.96 -23.70
C VAL A 240 -2.34 3.62 -23.75
N ARG A 241 -3.41 2.83 -23.63
CA ARG A 241 -4.77 3.34 -23.61
C ARG A 241 -5.25 3.49 -22.17
N THR A 242 -5.81 4.67 -21.88
CA THR A 242 -6.35 4.99 -20.57
C THR A 242 -7.81 5.41 -20.64
N ARG A 243 -8.48 5.32 -19.51
CA ARG A 243 -9.80 5.93 -19.32
C ARG A 243 -9.95 6.47 -17.89
N ARG A 244 -10.76 7.49 -17.71
CA ARG A 244 -11.15 7.93 -16.37
C ARG A 244 -12.07 6.89 -15.71
N PRO A 245 -11.78 6.42 -14.48
CA PRO A 245 -12.71 5.56 -13.73
C PRO A 245 -13.97 6.31 -13.33
N GLY A 246 -15.14 5.66 -13.43
CA GLY A 246 -16.42 6.27 -13.07
C GLY A 246 -17.60 5.38 -13.38
N ILE A 247 -18.82 5.86 -13.07
CA ILE A 247 -20.10 5.20 -13.38
C ILE A 247 -20.27 5.07 -14.90
N PHE A 248 -19.95 6.13 -15.62
CA PHE A 248 -19.97 6.14 -17.08
C PHE A 248 -18.54 6.03 -17.63
N PRO A 249 -18.36 5.45 -18.84
CA PRO A 249 -17.07 5.41 -19.50
C PRO A 249 -16.56 6.83 -19.68
N GLY A 250 -15.46 7.18 -18.98
CA GLY A 250 -14.81 8.47 -19.12
C GLY A 250 -14.07 8.62 -20.44
N ARG A 251 -13.56 9.84 -20.69
CA ARG A 251 -12.74 10.13 -21.87
C ARG A 251 -11.59 9.14 -21.97
N ARG A 252 -11.43 8.53 -23.12
CA ARG A 252 -10.29 7.70 -23.47
C ARG A 252 -9.14 8.58 -23.95
N ARG A 253 -7.92 8.18 -23.62
CA ARG A 253 -6.68 8.78 -24.11
C ARG A 253 -5.74 7.70 -24.59
N GLU A 254 -4.92 8.03 -25.55
CA GLU A 254 -3.77 7.25 -25.99
C GLU A 254 -2.51 8.07 -25.69
N ILE A 255 -1.51 7.44 -25.12
CA ILE A 255 -0.24 8.03 -24.73
C ILE A 255 0.85 7.08 -25.21
N THR A 256 1.91 7.63 -25.82
CA THR A 256 3.00 6.86 -26.40
C THR A 256 4.27 6.98 -25.56
N ALA A 257 5.04 5.89 -25.45
CA ALA A 257 6.33 5.91 -24.77
C ALA A 257 7.30 4.89 -25.39
N LYS A 258 8.60 5.14 -25.19
CA LYS A 258 9.65 4.19 -25.60
C LYS A 258 9.65 2.95 -24.72
N GLY A 259 9.42 3.10 -23.41
CA GLY A 259 9.40 2.01 -22.44
C GLY A 259 8.25 2.09 -21.45
N ILE A 260 7.86 0.94 -20.90
CA ILE A 260 6.75 0.82 -19.94
C ILE A 260 7.24 0.12 -18.67
N VAL A 261 6.89 0.69 -17.51
CA VAL A 261 7.02 0.03 -16.19
C VAL A 261 5.63 -0.31 -15.69
N VAL A 262 5.29 -1.58 -15.54
CA VAL A 262 3.99 -2.03 -15.03
C VAL A 262 4.06 -2.26 -13.52
N SER A 263 3.49 -1.33 -12.75
CA SER A 263 3.55 -1.27 -11.28
C SER A 263 2.17 -1.08 -10.65
N ALA A 264 1.13 -1.68 -11.24
CA ALA A 264 -0.27 -1.49 -10.82
C ALA A 264 -0.68 -2.36 -9.59
N GLY A 265 0.30 -2.82 -8.81
CA GLY A 265 0.12 -3.76 -7.70
C GLY A 265 -0.16 -5.19 -8.18
N ALA A 266 -0.15 -6.17 -7.28
CA ALA A 266 -0.28 -7.59 -7.62
C ALA A 266 -1.54 -7.87 -8.47
N LEU A 267 -2.71 -7.40 -8.04
CA LEU A 267 -3.96 -7.62 -8.77
C LEU A 267 -4.06 -6.78 -10.05
N GLY A 268 -3.69 -5.50 -9.98
CA GLY A 268 -3.81 -4.59 -11.12
C GLY A 268 -2.89 -4.99 -12.26
N THR A 269 -1.63 -5.32 -11.96
CA THR A 269 -0.64 -5.78 -12.94
C THR A 269 -1.09 -7.08 -13.61
N ASN A 270 -1.44 -8.10 -12.82
CA ASN A 270 -1.89 -9.37 -13.37
C ASN A 270 -3.15 -9.22 -14.24
N ARG A 271 -4.13 -8.44 -13.79
CA ARG A 271 -5.36 -8.20 -14.55
C ARG A 271 -5.09 -7.46 -15.86
N LEU A 272 -4.27 -6.40 -15.83
CA LEU A 272 -3.93 -5.63 -17.02
C LEU A 272 -3.20 -6.50 -18.06
N LEU A 273 -2.14 -7.18 -17.64
CA LEU A 273 -1.35 -8.02 -18.55
C LEU A 273 -2.15 -9.21 -19.08
N ALA A 274 -2.99 -9.84 -18.25
CA ALA A 274 -3.89 -10.91 -18.69
C ALA A 274 -4.91 -10.42 -19.74
N ASN A 275 -5.48 -9.23 -19.55
CA ASN A 275 -6.37 -8.61 -20.53
C ASN A 275 -5.64 -8.31 -21.83
N CYS A 276 -4.43 -7.73 -21.79
CA CYS A 276 -3.61 -7.47 -22.99
C CYS A 276 -3.25 -8.76 -23.72
N LYS A 277 -2.94 -9.82 -23.00
CA LYS A 277 -2.68 -11.14 -23.59
C LYS A 277 -3.94 -11.72 -24.27
N HIS A 278 -5.08 -11.66 -23.57
CA HIS A 278 -6.34 -12.19 -24.08
C HIS A 278 -6.87 -11.42 -25.31
N SER A 279 -6.72 -10.09 -25.32
CA SER A 279 -7.08 -9.25 -26.47
C SER A 279 -6.09 -9.36 -27.64
N GLY A 280 -4.91 -9.97 -27.43
CA GLY A 280 -3.85 -10.07 -28.42
C GLY A 280 -2.97 -8.83 -28.55
N SER A 281 -3.19 -7.76 -27.76
CA SER A 281 -2.36 -6.56 -27.77
C SER A 281 -0.94 -6.80 -27.28
N LEU A 282 -0.74 -7.77 -26.37
CA LEU A 282 0.56 -8.28 -25.92
C LEU A 282 0.60 -9.80 -26.03
N SER A 283 0.67 -10.31 -27.26
CA SER A 283 0.60 -11.76 -27.56
C SER A 283 1.78 -12.59 -27.01
N ASN A 284 2.96 -11.95 -26.81
CA ASN A 284 4.20 -12.63 -26.41
C ASN A 284 4.31 -12.86 -24.89
N ILE A 285 3.31 -12.48 -24.09
CA ILE A 285 3.31 -12.72 -22.64
C ILE A 285 3.27 -14.22 -22.35
N SER A 286 4.17 -14.67 -21.47
CA SER A 286 4.29 -16.06 -21.03
C SER A 286 2.95 -16.68 -20.57
N ALA A 287 2.76 -17.98 -20.84
CA ALA A 287 1.63 -18.75 -20.29
C ALA A 287 1.63 -18.79 -18.76
N ARG A 288 2.78 -18.57 -18.13
CA ARG A 288 2.94 -18.55 -16.66
C ARG A 288 2.35 -17.33 -15.97
N LEU A 289 1.94 -16.29 -16.70
CA LEU A 289 1.30 -15.11 -16.11
C LEU A 289 0.07 -15.50 -15.30
N GLY A 290 0.04 -15.08 -14.04
CA GLY A 290 -1.07 -15.36 -13.10
C GLY A 290 -0.93 -16.68 -12.35
N GLU A 291 0.10 -17.49 -12.61
CA GLU A 291 0.40 -18.67 -11.81
C GLU A 291 1.10 -18.26 -10.51
N LEU A 292 0.73 -18.91 -9.41
CA LEU A 292 1.31 -18.70 -8.08
C LEU A 292 1.31 -17.23 -7.61
N VAL A 293 0.27 -16.47 -7.95
CA VAL A 293 0.10 -15.12 -7.41
C VAL A 293 -0.09 -15.21 -5.89
N ARG A 294 0.70 -14.45 -5.16
CA ARG A 294 0.67 -14.41 -3.70
C ARG A 294 0.36 -13.01 -3.19
N THR A 295 -0.26 -12.96 -2.03
CA THR A 295 -0.41 -11.77 -1.18
C THR A 295 0.19 -12.07 0.18
N ASN A 296 0.11 -11.14 1.13
CA ASN A 296 0.67 -11.29 2.47
C ASN A 296 -0.03 -12.35 3.36
N SER A 297 -1.18 -12.88 2.96
CA SER A 297 -1.87 -13.99 3.66
C SER A 297 -2.18 -13.71 5.14
N GLU A 298 -2.58 -12.50 5.45
CA GLU A 298 -2.94 -12.08 6.81
C GLU A 298 -4.29 -12.63 7.23
N SER A 299 -4.43 -12.96 8.52
CA SER A 299 -5.70 -13.20 9.19
C SER A 299 -5.99 -12.02 10.11
N VAL A 300 -7.07 -11.31 9.87
CA VAL A 300 -7.48 -10.16 10.69
C VAL A 300 -8.56 -10.63 11.68
N LEU A 301 -8.24 -10.59 12.95
CA LEU A 301 -9.15 -10.93 14.04
C LEU A 301 -9.67 -9.65 14.70
N ALA A 302 -10.94 -9.59 15.05
CA ALA A 302 -11.52 -8.48 15.76
C ALA A 302 -11.97 -8.92 17.16
N VAL A 303 -11.58 -8.13 18.15
CA VAL A 303 -12.01 -8.31 19.55
C VAL A 303 -12.86 -7.11 19.94
N THR A 304 -14.06 -7.35 20.46
CA THR A 304 -14.90 -6.31 21.02
C THR A 304 -14.73 -6.31 22.52
N MET A 305 -14.30 -5.18 23.06
CA MET A 305 -14.19 -5.00 24.51
C MET A 305 -15.57 -4.86 25.17
N PRO A 306 -15.77 -5.35 26.41
CA PRO A 306 -17.03 -5.23 27.11
C PRO A 306 -17.43 -3.78 27.43
N ASP A 307 -16.44 -2.91 27.57
CA ASP A 307 -16.60 -1.49 27.83
C ASP A 307 -15.60 -0.66 27.00
N ASP A 308 -15.73 0.63 26.99
CA ASP A 308 -14.90 1.60 26.30
C ASP A 308 -13.94 2.37 27.24
N SER A 309 -13.70 1.83 28.43
CA SER A 309 -12.83 2.46 29.44
C SER A 309 -11.37 2.57 28.99
N LEU A 310 -10.95 1.71 28.05
CA LEU A 310 -9.63 1.75 27.43
C LEU A 310 -9.69 2.48 26.10
N ASP A 311 -8.94 3.57 25.98
CA ASP A 311 -8.77 4.32 24.72
C ASP A 311 -7.91 3.53 23.71
N LEU A 312 -8.35 2.34 23.27
CA LEU A 312 -7.65 1.44 22.37
C LEU A 312 -7.36 2.07 21.00
N TRP A 313 -8.03 3.16 20.67
CA TRP A 313 -7.81 3.93 19.45
C TRP A 313 -6.63 4.90 19.55
N ASN A 314 -6.18 5.25 20.77
CA ASN A 314 -5.11 6.24 20.99
C ASN A 314 -3.72 5.65 20.70
N SER A 315 -3.43 5.47 19.42
CA SER A 315 -2.19 4.87 18.93
C SER A 315 -1.92 5.28 17.48
N VAL A 316 -0.93 4.68 16.84
CA VAL A 316 -0.83 4.51 15.39
C VAL A 316 -1.53 3.23 14.99
N ALA A 317 -1.74 3.00 13.69
CA ALA A 317 -2.52 1.85 13.23
C ALA A 317 -1.95 0.50 13.73
N ILE A 318 -0.64 0.32 13.67
CA ILE A 318 0.08 -0.84 14.24
C ILE A 318 1.23 -0.31 15.08
N SER A 319 1.21 -0.56 16.39
CA SER A 319 2.19 0.00 17.33
C SER A 319 3.16 -1.02 17.91
N SER A 320 2.77 -2.28 17.96
CA SER A 320 3.59 -3.36 18.48
C SER A 320 3.24 -4.72 17.89
N SER A 321 4.12 -5.67 18.11
CA SER A 321 3.98 -7.04 17.65
C SER A 321 4.67 -8.04 18.56
N ILE A 322 4.29 -9.32 18.43
CA ILE A 322 4.92 -10.48 19.06
C ILE A 322 5.08 -11.61 18.05
N HIS A 323 5.98 -12.54 18.33
CA HIS A 323 6.10 -13.82 17.63
C HIS A 323 5.77 -14.96 18.56
N THR A 324 4.72 -15.73 18.28
CA THR A 324 4.35 -16.90 19.05
C THR A 324 5.19 -18.12 18.69
N ASP A 325 5.64 -18.18 17.46
CA ASP A 325 6.57 -19.16 16.88
C ASP A 325 7.37 -18.51 15.74
N GLN A 326 8.16 -19.31 15.01
CA GLN A 326 9.01 -18.82 13.93
C GLN A 326 8.21 -18.17 12.79
N ASP A 327 7.03 -18.70 12.50
CA ASP A 327 6.23 -18.34 11.31
C ASP A 327 5.00 -17.46 11.64
N THR A 328 4.66 -17.31 12.93
CA THR A 328 3.47 -16.56 13.36
C THR A 328 3.84 -15.22 13.97
N HIS A 329 3.39 -14.15 13.33
CA HIS A 329 3.55 -12.76 13.75
C HIS A 329 2.18 -12.17 14.08
N ILE A 330 2.00 -11.66 15.30
CA ILE A 330 0.76 -11.06 15.78
C ILE A 330 0.98 -9.59 16.07
N GLU A 331 0.11 -8.73 15.53
CA GLU A 331 0.18 -7.28 15.65
C GLU A 331 -1.08 -6.70 16.29
N VAL A 332 -0.90 -5.65 17.11
CA VAL A 332 -2.02 -4.82 17.58
C VAL A 332 -2.42 -3.85 16.46
N VAL A 333 -3.70 -3.89 16.09
CA VAL A 333 -4.22 -3.07 14.98
C VAL A 333 -5.38 -2.19 15.45
N THR A 334 -5.36 -0.90 15.13
CA THR A 334 -6.48 0.02 15.33
C THR A 334 -6.82 0.81 14.06
N TYR A 335 -8.10 1.17 13.91
CA TYR A 335 -8.61 2.06 12.86
C TYR A 335 -8.97 3.46 13.38
N GLY A 336 -8.56 3.78 14.61
CA GLY A 336 -8.83 5.06 15.25
C GLY A 336 -10.26 5.18 15.83
N GLN A 337 -10.49 6.30 16.49
CA GLN A 337 -11.82 6.63 17.00
C GLN A 337 -12.82 6.68 15.84
N LYS A 338 -14.00 6.05 15.97
CA LYS A 338 -15.00 5.89 14.91
C LYS A 338 -14.52 5.00 13.73
N GLY A 339 -13.57 4.09 13.98
CA GLY A 339 -13.09 3.09 13.00
C GLY A 339 -13.97 1.83 12.91
N ASP A 340 -15.07 1.78 13.63
CA ASP A 340 -15.88 0.59 13.88
C ASP A 340 -16.79 0.15 12.72
N ALA A 341 -16.88 0.91 11.62
CA ALA A 341 -17.53 0.44 10.39
C ALA A 341 -16.81 -0.79 9.80
N MET A 342 -15.54 -0.98 10.13
CA MET A 342 -14.78 -2.17 9.70
C MET A 342 -15.37 -3.48 10.25
N ARG A 343 -16.14 -3.45 11.34
CA ARG A 343 -16.83 -4.63 11.89
C ARG A 343 -17.74 -5.36 10.89
N TYR A 344 -18.24 -4.66 9.89
CA TYR A 344 -19.05 -5.28 8.83
C TYR A 344 -18.26 -6.16 7.85
N LEU A 345 -16.93 -6.13 7.91
CA LEU A 345 -16.05 -7.02 7.15
C LEU A 345 -15.72 -8.31 7.91
N PHE A 346 -16.07 -8.39 9.20
CA PHE A 346 -15.80 -9.55 10.05
C PHE A 346 -17.02 -10.45 10.16
N THR A 347 -16.75 -11.74 10.34
CA THR A 347 -17.76 -12.76 10.70
C THR A 347 -17.42 -13.29 12.08
N LEU A 348 -18.37 -13.98 12.70
CA LEU A 348 -18.10 -14.68 13.96
C LEU A 348 -16.99 -15.71 13.76
N LEU A 349 -16.06 -15.77 14.70
CA LEU A 349 -15.03 -16.79 14.74
C LEU A 349 -15.69 -18.13 15.06
N THR A 350 -15.70 -19.03 14.11
CA THR A 350 -16.31 -20.35 14.26
C THR A 350 -15.28 -21.45 14.01
N GLY A 351 -15.52 -22.64 14.54
CA GLY A 351 -14.70 -23.81 14.27
C GLY A 351 -14.69 -24.21 12.79
N PRO A 352 -13.87 -25.19 12.39
CA PRO A 352 -13.83 -25.69 11.03
C PRO A 352 -15.19 -26.25 10.62
N GLY A 353 -15.64 -25.93 9.42
CA GLY A 353 -16.94 -26.37 8.92
C GLY A 353 -17.24 -25.91 7.48
N THR A 354 -18.37 -26.31 6.96
CA THR A 354 -18.88 -25.81 5.67
C THR A 354 -19.39 -24.37 5.81
N ARG A 355 -19.58 -23.65 4.69
CA ARG A 355 -20.16 -22.29 4.71
C ARG A 355 -21.48 -22.20 5.49
N TRP A 356 -22.32 -23.23 5.40
CA TRP A 356 -23.61 -23.29 6.08
C TRP A 356 -23.50 -23.55 7.58
N THR A 357 -22.61 -24.46 7.98
CA THR A 357 -22.38 -24.73 9.41
C THR A 357 -21.72 -23.56 10.12
N ARG A 358 -20.92 -22.72 9.42
CA ARG A 358 -20.30 -21.52 9.99
C ARG A 358 -21.26 -20.36 10.23
N VAL A 359 -22.41 -20.36 9.57
CA VAL A 359 -23.45 -19.32 9.76
C VAL A 359 -24.33 -19.62 10.96
N PHE A 360 -24.42 -20.89 11.36
CA PHE A 360 -25.35 -21.36 12.41
C PHE A 360 -24.62 -21.87 13.67
N SER A 361 -23.31 -21.83 13.74
CA SER A 361 -22.49 -22.13 14.92
C SER A 361 -22.03 -20.85 15.61
#